data_32387420e408b2de2656ddaf6f917338
#
_entry.id   32387420e408b2de2656ddaf6f917338
#
_cell.length_a   1.000
_cell.length_b   1.000
_cell.length_c   1.000
_cell.angle_alpha   90.00
_cell.angle_beta   90.00
_cell.angle_gamma   90.00
#
_symmetry.space_group_name_H-M   'P 1'
#
loop_
_entity.id
_entity.type
_entity.pdbx_description
1 polymer ?
#
loop_
_entity_poly.entity_id
_entity_poly.type
_entity_poly.pdbx_seq_one_letter_code
_entity_poly.pdbx_strand_id
1 'polypeptide(L)'
;MQKHTQVAVIGAGIVGLSIARAEALKGHQVTVFERDARAVGATIRNFGMVWPIGQAIGPALDRALRARTIWGEFAQASGLWHNAQGSLHLAYQEDEMAVLEAFQMSVGSTYQSKLLSPSEIKALSPATKIQSLLGGLWSGTEMIVDPREVPSTLAHWLTETYGVNFQFGTAVSEISESTLVAAGEGWDFERAWLCGGSDFESLFAETFANSGLAKVKLQMMRTLPQPNQWQMGPALAAGLTLTHYSSFAHCQTELNHLKARINTESPWFEQWGIHVMMSQNGKGELILGDSHEYATAHDPFIREDINQYILDYLYGFAKAPDFRLAERWYGVYAKLPGHTEYVSQPLPNVRIVTGLSGAGMTLSFGLGEELVEAL
;
A
#
# COMPACT_ATOMS: atom_id res chain seq x y z
N MET A 1 -2.13 11.54 -38.36
CA MET A 1 -2.50 10.09 -38.40
C MET A 1 -2.94 9.69 -36.99
N GLN A 2 -4.07 9.03 -36.88
CA GLN A 2 -4.55 8.50 -35.61
C GLN A 2 -3.61 7.38 -35.15
N LYS A 3 -3.17 7.43 -33.91
CA LYS A 3 -2.31 6.39 -33.31
C LYS A 3 -3.17 5.22 -32.86
N HIS A 4 -2.59 4.06 -32.67
CA HIS A 4 -3.30 2.84 -32.25
C HIS A 4 -2.56 2.10 -31.13
N THR A 5 -3.31 1.51 -30.23
CA THR A 5 -2.83 0.52 -29.25
C THR A 5 -3.96 -0.49 -28.99
N GLN A 6 -3.64 -1.76 -28.75
CA GLN A 6 -4.68 -2.72 -28.36
C GLN A 6 -5.25 -2.39 -26.99
N VAL A 7 -4.37 -2.13 -26.01
CA VAL A 7 -4.77 -1.83 -24.64
C VAL A 7 -4.19 -0.48 -24.21
N ALA A 8 -5.06 0.43 -23.81
CA ALA A 8 -4.70 1.70 -23.21
C ALA A 8 -4.83 1.60 -21.67
N VAL A 9 -3.78 1.93 -20.93
CA VAL A 9 -3.81 2.04 -19.47
C VAL A 9 -3.57 3.50 -19.09
N ILE A 10 -4.50 4.10 -18.36
CA ILE A 10 -4.45 5.51 -17.95
C ILE A 10 -4.03 5.57 -16.47
N GLY A 11 -2.82 6.03 -16.21
CA GLY A 11 -2.16 6.10 -14.91
C GLY A 11 -1.05 5.06 -14.73
N ALA A 12 0.18 5.52 -14.46
CA ALA A 12 1.38 4.70 -14.20
C ALA A 12 1.63 4.47 -12.69
N GLY A 13 0.59 4.53 -11.86
CA GLY A 13 0.64 4.04 -10.49
C GLY A 13 0.65 2.52 -10.44
N ILE A 14 0.86 1.93 -9.25
CA ILE A 14 0.98 0.47 -9.09
C ILE A 14 -0.22 -0.31 -9.64
N VAL A 15 -1.42 0.23 -9.58
CA VAL A 15 -2.62 -0.41 -10.15
C VAL A 15 -2.53 -0.50 -11.67
N GLY A 16 -2.25 0.62 -12.35
CA GLY A 16 -2.10 0.64 -13.80
C GLY A 16 -0.92 -0.19 -14.28
N LEU A 17 0.21 -0.12 -13.60
CA LEU A 17 1.40 -0.94 -13.95
C LEU A 17 1.14 -2.43 -13.76
N SER A 18 0.37 -2.84 -12.75
CA SER A 18 -0.02 -4.24 -12.52
C SER A 18 -0.93 -4.75 -13.63
N ILE A 19 -1.89 -3.94 -14.07
CA ILE A 19 -2.78 -4.27 -15.20
C ILE A 19 -1.98 -4.30 -16.50
N ALA A 20 -1.09 -3.32 -16.74
CA ALA A 20 -0.22 -3.31 -17.92
C ALA A 20 0.64 -4.59 -18.00
N ARG A 21 1.16 -5.05 -16.85
CA ARG A 21 1.86 -6.33 -16.77
C ARG A 21 0.95 -7.50 -17.16
N ALA A 22 -0.23 -7.58 -16.58
CA ALA A 22 -1.16 -8.69 -16.80
C ALA A 22 -1.61 -8.75 -18.27
N GLU A 23 -1.92 -7.61 -18.89
CA GLU A 23 -2.27 -7.53 -20.32
C GLU A 23 -1.09 -7.91 -21.22
N ALA A 24 0.12 -7.43 -20.91
CA ALA A 24 1.32 -7.75 -21.67
C ALA A 24 1.69 -9.23 -21.58
N LEU A 25 1.47 -9.89 -20.43
CA LEU A 25 1.63 -11.35 -20.28
C LEU A 25 0.67 -12.16 -21.17
N LYS A 26 -0.50 -11.62 -21.54
CA LYS A 26 -1.41 -12.22 -22.52
C LYS A 26 -0.98 -11.95 -23.97
N GLY A 27 0.11 -11.20 -24.19
CA GLY A 27 0.63 -10.87 -25.50
C GLY A 27 -0.01 -9.64 -26.14
N HIS A 28 -0.80 -8.86 -25.40
CA HIS A 28 -1.42 -7.65 -25.92
C HIS A 28 -0.40 -6.51 -26.07
N GLN A 29 -0.58 -5.67 -27.08
CA GLN A 29 0.17 -4.42 -27.25
C GLN A 29 -0.40 -3.37 -26.28
N VAL A 30 0.38 -3.00 -25.27
CA VAL A 30 -0.05 -2.07 -24.20
C VAL A 30 0.63 -0.72 -24.33
N THR A 31 -0.15 0.35 -24.21
CA THR A 31 0.34 1.72 -24.01
C THR A 31 -0.17 2.27 -22.70
N VAL A 32 0.76 2.72 -21.85
CA VAL A 32 0.46 3.38 -20.56
C VAL A 32 0.62 4.87 -20.70
N PHE A 33 -0.42 5.63 -20.34
CA PHE A 33 -0.44 7.09 -20.33
C PHE A 33 -0.33 7.60 -18.88
N GLU A 34 0.65 8.45 -18.62
CA GLU A 34 0.84 9.09 -17.32
C GLU A 34 0.91 10.61 -17.53
N ARG A 35 0.05 11.36 -16.83
CA ARG A 35 -0.03 12.81 -16.96
C ARG A 35 1.24 13.54 -16.53
N ASP A 36 1.90 13.02 -15.52
CA ASP A 36 3.14 13.59 -14.98
C ASP A 36 4.37 13.00 -15.71
N ALA A 37 5.51 13.68 -15.59
CA ALA A 37 6.78 13.18 -16.12
C ALA A 37 7.23 11.87 -15.45
N ARG A 38 6.62 11.51 -14.33
CA ARG A 38 6.74 10.24 -13.59
C ARG A 38 5.54 10.08 -12.68
N ALA A 39 5.21 8.86 -12.28
CA ALA A 39 4.14 8.64 -11.31
C ALA A 39 4.49 9.26 -9.94
N VAL A 40 3.65 10.17 -9.46
CA VAL A 40 3.83 10.90 -8.19
C VAL A 40 2.66 10.72 -7.22
N GLY A 41 1.73 9.80 -7.51
CA GLY A 41 0.57 9.50 -6.69
C GLY A 41 0.86 8.68 -5.45
N ALA A 42 -0.15 7.97 -4.94
CA ALA A 42 -0.09 7.18 -3.70
C ALA A 42 1.00 6.09 -3.71
N THR A 43 1.37 5.58 -4.88
CA THR A 43 2.37 4.52 -5.05
C THR A 43 3.73 4.86 -4.44
N ILE A 44 4.15 6.13 -4.49
CA ILE A 44 5.45 6.56 -3.95
C ILE A 44 5.34 7.19 -2.55
N ARG A 45 4.16 7.24 -1.97
CA ARG A 45 3.86 7.99 -0.73
C ARG A 45 3.44 7.10 0.44
N ASN A 46 3.82 5.82 0.41
CA ASN A 46 3.50 4.79 1.40
C ASN A 46 4.76 4.16 2.00
N PHE A 47 4.60 3.17 2.87
CA PHE A 47 5.70 2.47 3.55
C PHE A 47 6.55 1.56 2.64
N GLY A 48 6.10 1.25 1.43
CA GLY A 48 6.67 0.20 0.60
C GLY A 48 6.34 -1.22 1.08
N MET A 49 5.38 -1.37 1.99
CA MET A 49 5.00 -2.67 2.55
C MET A 49 4.06 -3.43 1.62
N VAL A 50 4.44 -4.65 1.27
CA VAL A 50 3.56 -5.70 0.75
C VAL A 50 3.14 -6.50 1.98
N TRP A 51 1.86 -6.41 2.37
CA TRP A 51 1.36 -6.69 3.71
C TRP A 51 0.24 -7.73 3.76
N PRO A 52 0.49 -9.02 3.42
CA PRO A 52 -0.52 -10.07 3.44
C PRO A 52 -1.22 -10.24 4.79
N ILE A 53 -0.48 -10.12 5.92
CA ILE A 53 -1.07 -10.24 7.26
C ILE A 53 -2.18 -9.22 7.56
N GLY A 54 -2.27 -8.13 6.80
CA GLY A 54 -3.34 -7.15 6.94
C GLY A 54 -4.66 -7.54 6.26
N GLN A 55 -4.66 -8.58 5.41
CA GLN A 55 -5.82 -8.97 4.60
C GLN A 55 -6.65 -10.03 5.31
N ALA A 56 -7.99 -9.94 5.17
CA ALA A 56 -8.90 -10.95 5.67
C ALA A 56 -8.69 -12.30 4.97
N ILE A 57 -8.89 -13.40 5.68
CA ILE A 57 -8.86 -14.77 5.13
C ILE A 57 -9.85 -14.91 3.97
N GLY A 58 -9.45 -15.65 2.95
CA GLY A 58 -10.19 -15.88 1.72
C GLY A 58 -9.61 -15.10 0.55
N PRO A 59 -10.43 -14.64 -0.41
CA PRO A 59 -9.93 -14.09 -1.68
C PRO A 59 -8.93 -12.94 -1.53
N ALA A 60 -9.08 -12.10 -0.50
CA ALA A 60 -8.17 -10.97 -0.26
C ALA A 60 -6.77 -11.45 0.17
N LEU A 61 -6.69 -12.41 1.09
CA LEU A 61 -5.41 -13.00 1.50
C LEU A 61 -4.77 -13.80 0.36
N ASP A 62 -5.55 -14.60 -0.38
CA ASP A 62 -5.05 -15.39 -1.50
C ASP A 62 -4.46 -14.49 -2.60
N ARG A 63 -5.15 -13.37 -2.91
CA ARG A 63 -4.68 -12.34 -3.83
C ARG A 63 -3.39 -11.68 -3.32
N ALA A 64 -3.31 -11.36 -2.03
CA ALA A 64 -2.13 -10.75 -1.43
C ALA A 64 -0.90 -11.68 -1.48
N LEU A 65 -1.08 -12.96 -1.21
CA LEU A 65 -0.01 -13.96 -1.27
C LEU A 65 0.48 -14.18 -2.71
N ARG A 66 -0.44 -14.21 -3.70
CA ARG A 66 -0.07 -14.21 -5.13
C ARG A 66 0.70 -12.95 -5.50
N ALA A 67 0.19 -11.78 -5.14
CA ALA A 67 0.86 -10.51 -5.40
C ALA A 67 2.26 -10.49 -4.78
N ARG A 68 2.42 -10.98 -3.55
CA ARG A 68 3.72 -11.09 -2.87
C ARG A 68 4.70 -11.97 -3.65
N THR A 69 4.25 -13.08 -4.23
CA THR A 69 5.07 -13.93 -5.10
C THR A 69 5.54 -13.17 -6.33
N ILE A 70 4.63 -12.48 -7.02
CA ILE A 70 4.94 -11.64 -8.19
C ILE A 70 5.93 -10.52 -7.83
N TRP A 71 5.78 -9.90 -6.66
CA TRP A 71 6.74 -8.91 -6.16
C TRP A 71 8.16 -9.50 -6.02
N GLY A 72 8.28 -10.70 -5.49
CA GLY A 72 9.57 -11.38 -5.36
C GLY A 72 10.22 -11.69 -6.71
N GLU A 73 9.46 -12.20 -7.65
CA GLU A 73 9.90 -12.47 -9.04
C GLU A 73 10.32 -11.17 -9.73
N PHE A 74 9.51 -10.13 -9.66
CA PHE A 74 9.82 -8.82 -10.22
C PHE A 74 11.08 -8.21 -9.61
N ALA A 75 11.20 -8.21 -8.28
CA ALA A 75 12.37 -7.67 -7.61
C ALA A 75 13.66 -8.40 -8.01
N GLN A 76 13.59 -9.73 -8.12
CA GLN A 76 14.73 -10.54 -8.59
C GLN A 76 15.09 -10.24 -10.04
N ALA A 77 14.09 -10.13 -10.92
CA ALA A 77 14.31 -9.91 -12.36
C ALA A 77 14.81 -8.49 -12.68
N SER A 78 14.33 -7.49 -11.94
CA SER A 78 14.63 -6.06 -12.20
C SER A 78 15.78 -5.50 -11.38
N GLY A 79 16.22 -6.21 -10.34
CA GLY A 79 17.19 -5.69 -9.36
C GLY A 79 16.59 -4.67 -8.38
N LEU A 80 15.25 -4.54 -8.30
CA LEU A 80 14.59 -3.69 -7.33
C LEU A 80 14.99 -4.13 -5.91
N TRP A 81 15.43 -3.16 -5.11
CA TRP A 81 15.73 -3.44 -3.71
C TRP A 81 14.47 -3.91 -2.96
N HIS A 82 14.62 -4.97 -2.16
CA HIS A 82 13.58 -5.49 -1.31
C HIS A 82 14.14 -6.12 -0.03
N ASN A 83 13.30 -6.18 1.00
CA ASN A 83 13.56 -6.87 2.26
C ASN A 83 12.37 -7.81 2.55
N ALA A 84 12.62 -9.12 2.58
CA ALA A 84 11.61 -10.16 2.80
C ALA A 84 11.74 -10.82 4.19
N GLN A 85 12.09 -10.03 5.22
CA GLN A 85 12.25 -10.55 6.60
C GLN A 85 10.92 -10.63 7.38
N GLY A 86 9.80 -10.27 6.74
CA GLY A 86 8.50 -10.31 7.36
C GLY A 86 8.17 -9.08 8.22
N SER A 87 7.26 -9.28 9.17
CA SER A 87 6.78 -8.24 10.08
C SER A 87 6.77 -8.70 11.54
N LEU A 88 6.84 -7.74 12.47
CA LEU A 88 6.66 -7.92 13.89
C LEU A 88 5.52 -7.03 14.40
N HIS A 89 4.48 -7.64 14.98
CA HIS A 89 3.45 -6.96 15.75
C HIS A 89 3.80 -7.11 17.23
N LEU A 90 4.16 -6.00 17.88
CA LEU A 90 4.70 -5.97 19.24
C LEU A 90 3.60 -5.71 20.27
N ALA A 91 3.65 -6.37 21.42
CA ALA A 91 2.73 -6.20 22.53
C ALA A 91 3.46 -5.72 23.79
N TYR A 92 3.02 -4.57 24.32
CA TYR A 92 3.55 -3.96 25.55
C TYR A 92 2.50 -3.95 26.69
N GLN A 93 1.24 -4.24 26.35
CA GLN A 93 0.13 -4.33 27.29
C GLN A 93 -0.52 -5.71 27.21
N GLU A 94 -1.16 -6.14 28.30
CA GLU A 94 -1.79 -7.45 28.38
C GLU A 94 -2.91 -7.65 27.35
N ASP A 95 -3.68 -6.62 27.06
CA ASP A 95 -4.75 -6.68 26.06
C ASP A 95 -4.20 -6.77 24.61
N GLU A 96 -3.06 -6.14 24.32
CA GLU A 96 -2.36 -6.31 23.06
C GLU A 96 -1.85 -7.76 22.89
N MET A 97 -1.25 -8.31 23.94
CA MET A 97 -0.77 -9.69 23.92
C MET A 97 -1.92 -10.69 23.77
N ALA A 98 -3.06 -10.46 24.45
CA ALA A 98 -4.25 -11.29 24.32
C ALA A 98 -4.77 -11.34 22.86
N VAL A 99 -4.76 -10.22 22.13
CA VAL A 99 -5.12 -10.20 20.70
C VAL A 99 -4.16 -11.06 19.89
N LEU A 100 -2.84 -10.95 20.12
CA LEU A 100 -1.85 -11.75 19.39
C LEU A 100 -1.96 -13.24 19.67
N GLU A 101 -2.21 -13.62 20.90
CA GLU A 101 -2.43 -15.02 21.32
C GLU A 101 -3.70 -15.58 20.68
N ALA A 102 -4.82 -14.85 20.74
CA ALA A 102 -6.07 -15.26 20.11
C ALA A 102 -5.92 -15.39 18.58
N PHE A 103 -5.22 -14.47 17.93
CA PHE A 103 -4.90 -14.55 16.51
C PHE A 103 -4.08 -15.80 16.17
N GLN A 104 -3.00 -16.07 16.94
CA GLN A 104 -2.15 -17.23 16.72
C GLN A 104 -2.93 -18.53 16.89
N MET A 105 -3.80 -18.63 17.90
CA MET A 105 -4.62 -19.80 18.16
C MET A 105 -5.66 -20.04 17.05
N SER A 106 -6.30 -18.99 16.58
CA SER A 106 -7.41 -19.13 15.63
C SER A 106 -6.96 -19.27 14.18
N VAL A 107 -6.00 -18.46 13.74
CA VAL A 107 -5.64 -18.31 12.31
C VAL A 107 -4.13 -18.29 12.03
N GLY A 108 -3.29 -18.40 13.04
CA GLY A 108 -1.83 -18.24 12.90
C GLY A 108 -1.19 -19.14 11.84
N SER A 109 -1.67 -20.37 11.68
CA SER A 109 -1.18 -21.28 10.63
C SER A 109 -1.46 -20.77 9.20
N THR A 110 -2.62 -20.14 8.99
CA THR A 110 -3.00 -19.56 7.70
C THR A 110 -2.08 -18.42 7.30
N TYR A 111 -1.67 -17.58 8.27
CA TYR A 111 -0.76 -16.46 8.04
C TYR A 111 0.72 -16.82 8.20
N GLN A 112 1.05 -18.11 8.44
CA GLN A 112 2.41 -18.57 8.69
C GLN A 112 3.10 -17.78 9.81
N SER A 113 2.31 -17.38 10.82
CA SER A 113 2.77 -16.55 11.93
C SER A 113 3.18 -17.39 13.14
N LYS A 114 3.94 -16.80 14.02
CA LYS A 114 4.32 -17.38 15.31
C LYS A 114 4.49 -16.31 16.38
N LEU A 115 4.12 -16.65 17.61
CA LEU A 115 4.44 -15.85 18.78
C LEU A 115 5.93 -15.95 19.09
N LEU A 116 6.53 -14.82 19.44
CA LEU A 116 7.92 -14.71 19.86
C LEU A 116 8.03 -14.11 21.25
N SER A 117 8.94 -14.65 22.04
CA SER A 117 9.36 -14.08 23.32
C SER A 117 10.19 -12.80 23.12
N PRO A 118 10.32 -11.94 24.15
CA PRO A 118 11.16 -10.76 24.07
C PRO A 118 12.62 -11.04 23.69
N SER A 119 13.17 -12.20 24.09
CA SER A 119 14.53 -12.62 23.75
C SER A 119 14.68 -12.97 22.26
N GLU A 120 13.71 -13.64 21.67
CA GLU A 120 13.69 -13.95 20.22
C GLU A 120 13.51 -12.67 19.39
N ILE A 121 12.61 -11.78 19.81
CA ILE A 121 12.42 -10.48 19.16
C ILE A 121 13.69 -9.63 19.18
N LYS A 122 14.40 -9.60 20.33
CA LYS A 122 15.68 -8.90 20.46
C LYS A 122 16.74 -9.40 19.47
N ALA A 123 16.75 -10.70 19.22
CA ALA A 123 17.67 -11.32 18.27
C ALA A 123 17.29 -10.99 16.81
N LEU A 124 15.99 -10.85 16.53
CA LEU A 124 15.46 -10.63 15.17
C LEU A 124 15.47 -9.16 14.75
N SER A 125 15.18 -8.24 15.67
CA SER A 125 15.07 -6.80 15.38
C SER A 125 15.79 -5.94 16.40
N PRO A 126 16.92 -5.31 16.03
CA PRO A 126 17.59 -4.32 16.88
C PRO A 126 16.77 -3.03 17.02
N ALA A 127 15.73 -2.84 16.19
CA ALA A 127 14.84 -1.67 16.21
C ALA A 127 13.78 -1.73 17.31
N THR A 128 13.59 -2.86 17.98
CA THR A 128 12.55 -3.02 19.01
C THR A 128 13.05 -2.58 20.38
N LYS A 129 12.25 -1.81 21.11
CA LYS A 129 12.47 -1.56 22.53
C LYS A 129 12.08 -2.81 23.33
N ILE A 130 13.02 -3.35 24.11
CA ILE A 130 12.79 -4.60 24.88
C ILE A 130 12.23 -4.32 26.27
N GLN A 131 12.44 -3.13 26.80
CA GLN A 131 11.90 -2.76 28.11
C GLN A 131 10.37 -2.81 28.08
N SER A 132 9.76 -3.52 29.03
CA SER A 132 8.31 -3.75 29.15
C SER A 132 7.67 -4.49 27.97
N LEU A 133 8.43 -5.03 27.03
CA LEU A 133 7.88 -5.87 25.95
C LEU A 133 7.40 -7.21 26.54
N LEU A 134 6.13 -7.55 26.31
CA LEU A 134 5.54 -8.82 26.72
C LEU A 134 5.83 -9.93 25.72
N GLY A 135 5.80 -9.62 24.44
CA GLY A 135 6.03 -10.52 23.32
C GLY A 135 5.63 -9.89 22.01
N GLY A 136 5.46 -10.69 20.98
CA GLY A 136 4.99 -10.24 19.67
C GLY A 136 4.67 -11.37 18.74
N LEU A 137 4.01 -11.04 17.64
CA LEU A 137 3.68 -11.95 16.55
C LEU A 137 4.59 -11.63 15.36
N TRP A 138 5.38 -12.59 14.92
CA TRP A 138 6.14 -12.52 13.68
C TRP A 138 5.36 -13.22 12.56
N SER A 139 5.30 -12.57 11.38
CA SER A 139 4.83 -13.18 10.14
C SER A 139 5.92 -13.10 9.09
N GLY A 140 6.13 -14.19 8.34
CA GLY A 140 7.16 -14.28 7.30
C GLY A 140 6.68 -13.92 5.90
N THR A 141 5.40 -13.61 5.72
CA THR A 141 4.81 -13.36 4.40
C THR A 141 5.00 -11.94 3.90
N GLU A 142 5.32 -11.00 4.76
CA GLU A 142 5.51 -9.60 4.41
C GLU A 142 6.87 -9.33 3.79
N MET A 143 6.88 -8.33 2.92
CA MET A 143 8.12 -7.78 2.37
C MET A 143 8.03 -6.25 2.23
N ILE A 144 9.18 -5.61 2.14
CA ILE A 144 9.34 -4.17 1.91
C ILE A 144 10.06 -3.97 0.58
N VAL A 145 9.59 -3.02 -0.21
CA VAL A 145 10.28 -2.49 -1.41
C VAL A 145 10.49 -0.99 -1.23
N ASP A 146 11.38 -0.36 -2.00
CA ASP A 146 11.43 1.11 -2.02
C ASP A 146 10.29 1.65 -2.90
N PRO A 147 9.21 2.22 -2.33
CA PRO A 147 8.04 2.62 -3.11
C PRO A 147 8.35 3.75 -4.09
N ARG A 148 9.41 4.54 -3.85
CA ARG A 148 9.83 5.65 -4.72
C ARG A 148 10.55 5.17 -5.97
N GLU A 149 11.12 3.97 -5.94
CA GLU A 149 11.81 3.35 -7.07
C GLU A 149 10.87 2.44 -7.90
N VAL A 150 9.80 1.92 -7.28
CA VAL A 150 8.87 0.98 -7.91
C VAL A 150 8.33 1.44 -9.25
N PRO A 151 7.72 2.64 -9.44
CA PRO A 151 7.09 2.97 -10.70
C PRO A 151 8.08 3.04 -11.87
N SER A 152 9.25 3.64 -11.66
CA SER A 152 10.27 3.76 -12.70
C SER A 152 10.91 2.42 -13.05
N THR A 153 11.23 1.62 -12.04
CA THR A 153 11.83 0.29 -12.24
C THR A 153 10.86 -0.66 -12.93
N LEU A 154 9.58 -0.64 -12.51
CA LEU A 154 8.54 -1.49 -13.11
C LEU A 154 8.24 -1.06 -14.56
N ALA A 155 8.15 0.25 -14.82
CA ALA A 155 7.94 0.76 -16.17
C ALA A 155 9.10 0.35 -17.10
N HIS A 156 10.34 0.53 -16.67
CA HIS A 156 11.52 0.11 -17.43
C HIS A 156 11.52 -1.39 -17.69
N TRP A 157 11.28 -2.20 -16.67
CA TRP A 157 11.23 -3.65 -16.79
C TRP A 157 10.12 -4.12 -17.75
N LEU A 158 8.92 -3.49 -17.69
CA LEU A 158 7.83 -3.81 -18.61
C LEU A 158 8.15 -3.43 -20.05
N THR A 159 8.85 -2.33 -20.27
CA THR A 159 9.33 -1.94 -21.61
C THR A 159 10.31 -2.97 -22.16
N GLU A 160 11.36 -3.29 -21.40
CA GLU A 160 12.44 -4.19 -21.87
C GLU A 160 11.96 -5.64 -22.03
N THR A 161 11.07 -6.10 -21.16
CA THR A 161 10.66 -7.51 -21.13
C THR A 161 9.48 -7.82 -22.04
N TYR A 162 8.52 -6.88 -22.12
CA TYR A 162 7.23 -7.11 -22.79
C TYR A 162 6.91 -6.07 -23.88
N GLY A 163 7.76 -5.08 -24.11
CA GLY A 163 7.54 -4.05 -25.12
C GLY A 163 6.40 -3.08 -24.79
N VAL A 164 6.05 -2.92 -23.50
CA VAL A 164 5.03 -1.95 -23.08
C VAL A 164 5.50 -0.55 -23.41
N ASN A 165 4.65 0.23 -24.09
CA ASN A 165 4.93 1.61 -24.44
C ASN A 165 4.46 2.55 -23.34
N PHE A 166 5.28 3.55 -22.97
CA PHE A 166 4.96 4.54 -21.95
C PHE A 166 4.93 5.96 -22.55
N GLN A 167 3.83 6.67 -22.29
CA GLN A 167 3.62 8.07 -22.65
C GLN A 167 3.58 8.90 -21.36
N PHE A 168 4.75 9.25 -20.83
CA PHE A 168 4.87 10.14 -19.66
C PHE A 168 4.68 11.60 -20.07
N GLY A 169 4.24 12.46 -19.13
CA GLY A 169 3.90 13.85 -19.40
C GLY A 169 2.69 14.02 -20.33
N THR A 170 1.83 12.98 -20.38
CA THR A 170 0.76 12.86 -21.37
C THR A 170 -0.58 12.59 -20.67
N ALA A 171 -1.33 13.67 -20.40
CA ALA A 171 -2.66 13.56 -19.83
C ALA A 171 -3.68 13.10 -20.89
N VAL A 172 -4.50 12.12 -20.52
CA VAL A 172 -5.70 11.77 -21.29
C VAL A 172 -6.81 12.73 -20.87
N SER A 173 -7.35 13.49 -21.84
CA SER A 173 -8.39 14.49 -21.61
C SER A 173 -9.79 14.00 -21.95
N GLU A 174 -9.90 13.07 -22.89
CA GLU A 174 -11.18 12.52 -23.36
C GLU A 174 -11.04 11.01 -23.59
N ILE A 175 -12.13 10.29 -23.39
CA ILE A 175 -12.20 8.85 -23.68
C ILE A 175 -13.63 8.48 -24.12
N SER A 176 -13.73 7.70 -25.18
CA SER A 176 -14.96 7.12 -25.70
C SER A 176 -14.89 5.57 -25.64
N GLU A 177 -15.79 4.86 -26.32
CA GLU A 177 -15.79 3.38 -26.36
C GLU A 177 -14.54 2.78 -27.01
N SER A 178 -13.91 3.47 -27.96
CA SER A 178 -12.78 2.94 -28.75
C SER A 178 -11.70 3.96 -29.05
N THR A 179 -11.85 5.21 -28.58
CA THR A 179 -10.86 6.28 -28.83
C THR A 179 -10.59 7.07 -27.57
N LEU A 180 -9.38 7.61 -27.45
CA LEU A 180 -9.01 8.59 -26.45
C LEU A 180 -8.22 9.73 -27.05
N VAL A 181 -8.22 10.88 -26.35
CA VAL A 181 -7.38 12.03 -26.70
C VAL A 181 -6.33 12.20 -25.62
N ALA A 182 -5.06 12.14 -26.00
CA ALA A 182 -3.92 12.29 -25.10
C ALA A 182 -2.97 13.36 -25.66
N ALA A 183 -2.71 14.41 -24.87
CA ALA A 183 -1.93 15.59 -25.29
C ALA A 183 -2.38 16.19 -26.64
N GLY A 184 -3.68 16.17 -26.92
CA GLY A 184 -4.27 16.68 -28.17
C GLY A 184 -4.18 15.74 -29.36
N GLU A 185 -3.61 14.55 -29.21
CA GLU A 185 -3.54 13.51 -30.25
C GLU A 185 -4.59 12.42 -30.01
N GLY A 186 -5.26 11.99 -31.10
CA GLY A 186 -6.23 10.90 -31.07
C GLY A 186 -5.55 9.52 -31.11
N TRP A 187 -6.02 8.61 -30.28
CA TRP A 187 -5.61 7.21 -30.22
C TRP A 187 -6.82 6.29 -30.33
N ASP A 188 -6.72 5.27 -31.17
CA ASP A 188 -7.67 4.16 -31.19
C ASP A 188 -7.20 3.04 -30.23
N PHE A 189 -8.15 2.40 -29.56
CA PHE A 189 -7.88 1.23 -28.71
C PHE A 189 -8.98 0.18 -28.83
N GLU A 190 -8.66 -1.06 -28.50
CA GLU A 190 -9.62 -2.16 -28.35
C GLU A 190 -10.18 -2.21 -26.91
N ARG A 191 -9.35 -1.85 -25.91
CA ARG A 191 -9.70 -1.85 -24.50
C ARG A 191 -8.93 -0.76 -23.75
N ALA A 192 -9.60 -0.16 -22.75
CA ALA A 192 -8.95 0.81 -21.87
C ALA A 192 -9.20 0.53 -20.39
N TRP A 193 -8.18 0.81 -19.58
CA TRP A 193 -8.19 0.73 -18.13
C TRP A 193 -7.88 2.10 -17.54
N LEU A 194 -8.84 2.68 -16.81
CA LEU A 194 -8.62 3.93 -16.07
C LEU A 194 -8.18 3.59 -14.64
N CYS A 195 -6.91 3.87 -14.34
CA CYS A 195 -6.25 3.63 -13.07
C CYS A 195 -5.76 4.96 -12.44
N GLY A 196 -6.64 5.97 -12.42
CA GLY A 196 -6.36 7.36 -12.04
C GLY A 196 -6.11 7.60 -10.55
N GLY A 197 -6.10 6.53 -9.70
CA GLY A 197 -5.92 6.65 -8.26
C GLY A 197 -7.06 7.42 -7.59
N SER A 198 -6.76 8.56 -6.96
CA SER A 198 -7.75 9.43 -6.29
C SER A 198 -8.23 10.60 -7.15
N ASP A 199 -7.95 10.59 -8.45
CA ASP A 199 -8.51 11.57 -9.37
C ASP A 199 -9.92 11.16 -9.79
N PHE A 200 -10.92 11.78 -9.19
CA PHE A 200 -12.34 11.54 -9.44
C PHE A 200 -12.96 12.60 -10.35
N GLU A 201 -12.22 13.62 -10.70
CA GLU A 201 -12.71 14.83 -11.36
C GLU A 201 -12.40 14.88 -12.85
N SER A 202 -11.29 14.28 -13.31
CA SER A 202 -10.81 14.48 -14.69
C SER A 202 -11.58 13.65 -15.72
N LEU A 203 -11.82 12.37 -15.47
CA LEU A 203 -12.53 11.47 -16.38
C LEU A 203 -13.64 10.74 -15.61
N PHE A 204 -14.82 10.61 -16.24
CA PHE A 204 -15.99 9.91 -15.64
C PHE A 204 -16.42 10.47 -14.27
N ALA A 205 -16.38 11.78 -14.08
CA ALA A 205 -16.69 12.45 -12.81
C ALA A 205 -18.07 12.04 -12.24
N GLU A 206 -19.10 11.88 -13.09
CA GLU A 206 -20.42 11.44 -12.67
C GLU A 206 -20.40 9.99 -12.14
N THR A 207 -19.64 9.09 -12.77
CA THR A 207 -19.47 7.70 -12.29
C THR A 207 -18.82 7.69 -10.92
N PHE A 208 -17.80 8.51 -10.72
CA PHE A 208 -17.12 8.62 -9.41
C PHE A 208 -18.03 9.25 -8.36
N ALA A 209 -18.79 10.30 -8.69
CA ALA A 209 -19.72 10.94 -7.76
C ALA A 209 -20.77 9.97 -7.20
N ASN A 210 -21.17 8.96 -7.98
CA ASN A 210 -22.16 7.95 -7.61
C ASN A 210 -21.55 6.65 -7.03
N SER A 211 -20.21 6.57 -6.91
CA SER A 211 -19.51 5.33 -6.56
C SER A 211 -19.47 5.00 -5.07
N GLY A 212 -19.66 5.99 -4.20
CA GLY A 212 -19.40 5.87 -2.76
C GLY A 212 -17.91 5.88 -2.37
N LEU A 213 -17.01 6.13 -3.33
CA LEU A 213 -15.58 6.28 -3.06
C LEU A 213 -15.30 7.53 -2.22
N ALA A 214 -14.39 7.38 -1.28
CA ALA A 214 -13.84 8.47 -0.49
C ALA A 214 -12.35 8.68 -0.80
N LYS A 215 -11.86 9.90 -0.60
CA LYS A 215 -10.43 10.19 -0.55
C LYS A 215 -9.95 10.07 0.90
N VAL A 216 -8.81 9.44 1.09
CA VAL A 216 -8.18 9.32 2.41
C VAL A 216 -6.80 9.97 2.33
N LYS A 217 -6.58 10.99 3.20
CA LYS A 217 -5.29 11.64 3.36
C LYS A 217 -4.56 10.99 4.54
N LEU A 218 -3.30 10.67 4.35
CA LEU A 218 -2.40 10.18 5.39
C LEU A 218 -1.18 11.09 5.52
N GLN A 219 -0.63 11.20 6.72
CA GLN A 219 0.63 11.90 6.98
C GLN A 219 1.73 10.88 7.27
N MET A 220 2.89 11.10 6.67
CA MET A 220 4.06 10.23 6.79
C MET A 220 5.35 11.02 6.92
N MET A 221 6.36 10.35 7.44
CA MET A 221 7.67 10.93 7.69
C MET A 221 8.79 9.98 7.25
N ARG A 222 9.96 10.53 6.96
CA ARG A 222 11.17 9.78 6.65
C ARG A 222 12.35 10.36 7.40
N THR A 223 13.19 9.48 7.96
CA THR A 223 14.43 9.88 8.61
C THR A 223 15.57 10.10 7.62
N LEU A 224 16.67 10.65 8.10
CA LEU A 224 17.97 10.50 7.44
C LEU A 224 18.36 9.01 7.39
N PRO A 225 19.27 8.61 6.44
CA PRO A 225 19.83 7.27 6.44
C PRO A 225 20.46 6.90 7.78
N GLN A 226 20.24 5.68 8.24
CA GLN A 226 20.82 5.20 9.48
C GLN A 226 22.34 5.02 9.36
N PRO A 227 23.11 5.38 10.40
CA PRO A 227 24.56 5.27 10.36
C PRO A 227 25.04 3.81 10.35
N ASN A 228 26.26 3.59 9.88
CA ASN A 228 26.98 2.31 9.93
C ASN A 228 26.19 1.14 9.28
N GLN A 229 25.42 1.42 8.22
CA GLN A 229 24.59 0.43 7.52
C GLN A 229 23.65 -0.36 8.47
N TRP A 230 23.21 0.29 9.54
CA TRP A 230 22.30 -0.31 10.49
C TRP A 230 21.01 -0.76 9.81
N GLN A 231 20.56 -1.97 10.15
CA GLN A 231 19.33 -2.59 9.62
C GLN A 231 18.34 -2.82 10.76
N MET A 232 17.08 -2.48 10.51
CA MET A 232 16.02 -2.67 11.51
C MET A 232 15.53 -4.12 11.64
N GLY A 233 15.75 -4.93 10.61
CA GLY A 233 15.16 -6.26 10.49
C GLY A 233 13.75 -6.22 9.86
N PRO A 234 12.79 -7.01 10.37
CA PRO A 234 11.40 -6.99 9.94
C PRO A 234 10.74 -5.61 10.11
N ALA A 235 9.69 -5.34 9.34
CA ALA A 235 8.83 -4.18 9.58
C ALA A 235 8.20 -4.25 10.98
N LEU A 236 8.04 -3.10 11.64
CA LEU A 236 7.47 -3.03 12.99
C LEU A 236 6.07 -2.44 12.98
N ALA A 237 5.20 -3.04 13.77
CA ALA A 237 3.88 -2.57 14.15
C ALA A 237 3.66 -2.81 15.65
N ALA A 238 2.68 -2.15 16.27
CA ALA A 238 2.32 -2.35 17.66
C ALA A 238 0.80 -2.28 17.87
N GLY A 239 0.31 -2.25 19.10
CA GLY A 239 -1.07 -2.43 19.48
C GLY A 239 -2.12 -1.65 18.67
N LEU A 240 -1.88 -0.36 18.31
CA LEU A 240 -2.80 0.41 17.47
C LEU A 240 -3.08 -0.25 16.11
N THR A 241 -2.08 -0.89 15.52
CA THR A 241 -2.18 -1.55 14.21
C THR A 241 -3.12 -2.77 14.26
N LEU A 242 -3.24 -3.43 15.42
CA LEU A 242 -4.16 -4.56 15.62
C LEU A 242 -5.62 -4.17 15.44
N THR A 243 -5.98 -2.93 15.77
CA THR A 243 -7.36 -2.43 15.63
C THR A 243 -7.69 -1.97 14.20
N HIS A 244 -6.67 -1.84 13.35
CA HIS A 244 -6.81 -1.29 12.00
C HIS A 244 -7.10 -2.36 10.94
N TYR A 245 -6.43 -3.51 10.99
CA TYR A 245 -6.51 -4.53 9.95
C TYR A 245 -7.63 -5.54 10.17
N SER A 246 -8.34 -5.86 9.09
CA SER A 246 -9.47 -6.81 9.09
C SER A 246 -9.07 -8.25 9.42
N SER A 247 -7.81 -8.61 9.25
CA SER A 247 -7.30 -9.94 9.62
C SER A 247 -7.48 -10.25 11.11
N PHE A 248 -7.39 -9.25 11.97
CA PHE A 248 -7.58 -9.41 13.41
C PHE A 248 -9.05 -9.48 13.84
N ALA A 249 -10.02 -9.32 12.92
CA ALA A 249 -11.44 -9.39 13.23
C ALA A 249 -11.87 -10.75 13.84
N HIS A 250 -11.07 -11.81 13.68
CA HIS A 250 -11.27 -13.09 14.36
C HIS A 250 -11.07 -13.02 15.89
N CYS A 251 -10.44 -11.96 16.40
CA CYS A 251 -10.15 -11.73 17.83
C CYS A 251 -11.07 -10.66 18.42
N GLN A 252 -12.38 -10.67 18.08
CA GLN A 252 -13.29 -9.56 18.37
C GLN A 252 -13.42 -9.25 19.86
N THR A 253 -13.38 -10.25 20.74
CA THR A 253 -13.48 -10.05 22.19
C THR A 253 -12.28 -9.27 22.71
N GLU A 254 -11.09 -9.72 22.38
CA GLU A 254 -9.82 -9.11 22.79
C GLU A 254 -9.66 -7.72 22.17
N LEU A 255 -10.04 -7.57 20.89
CA LEU A 255 -10.03 -6.26 20.20
C LEU A 255 -10.98 -5.25 20.87
N ASN A 256 -12.12 -5.67 21.40
CA ASN A 256 -13.03 -4.76 22.10
C ASN A 256 -12.40 -4.22 23.39
N HIS A 257 -11.67 -5.04 24.13
CA HIS A 257 -10.94 -4.60 25.33
C HIS A 257 -9.83 -3.61 24.96
N LEU A 258 -9.02 -3.97 23.96
CA LEU A 258 -7.95 -3.10 23.44
C LEU A 258 -8.49 -1.74 22.97
N LYS A 259 -9.57 -1.71 22.16
CA LYS A 259 -10.22 -0.48 21.70
C LYS A 259 -10.75 0.36 22.86
N ALA A 260 -11.38 -0.25 23.86
CA ALA A 260 -11.90 0.45 25.02
C ALA A 260 -10.77 1.17 25.80
N ARG A 261 -9.62 0.53 26.00
CA ARG A 261 -8.45 1.16 26.62
C ARG A 261 -7.91 2.29 25.76
N ILE A 262 -7.67 2.06 24.46
CA ILE A 262 -7.14 3.08 23.54
C ILE A 262 -8.05 4.32 23.53
N ASN A 263 -9.37 4.15 23.44
CA ASN A 263 -10.31 5.25 23.41
C ASN A 263 -10.36 6.05 24.73
N THR A 264 -10.06 5.41 25.85
CA THR A 264 -9.97 6.07 27.15
C THR A 264 -8.67 6.83 27.31
N GLU A 265 -7.54 6.23 26.96
CA GLU A 265 -6.21 6.78 27.20
C GLU A 265 -5.78 7.78 26.11
N SER A 266 -6.21 7.55 24.87
CA SER A 266 -5.70 8.29 23.70
C SER A 266 -6.76 8.44 22.60
N PRO A 267 -7.89 9.15 22.87
CA PRO A 267 -9.01 9.26 21.92
C PRO A 267 -8.63 9.90 20.57
N TRP A 268 -7.55 10.68 20.53
CA TRP A 268 -7.04 11.28 19.29
C TRP A 268 -6.52 10.25 18.27
N PHE A 269 -6.17 9.03 18.68
CA PHE A 269 -5.82 7.99 17.74
C PHE A 269 -6.99 7.58 16.85
N GLU A 270 -8.19 7.43 17.44
CA GLU A 270 -9.41 7.17 16.67
C GLU A 270 -9.82 8.40 15.85
N GLN A 271 -9.75 9.59 16.43
CA GLN A 271 -10.10 10.84 15.75
C GLN A 271 -9.34 11.06 14.45
N TRP A 272 -8.06 10.73 14.41
CA TRP A 272 -7.18 10.91 13.26
C TRP A 272 -6.85 9.61 12.54
N GLY A 273 -7.48 8.50 12.91
CA GLY A 273 -7.22 7.18 12.34
C GLY A 273 -5.75 6.77 12.40
N ILE A 274 -5.07 7.12 13.51
CA ILE A 274 -3.64 6.86 13.67
C ILE A 274 -3.41 5.39 13.99
N HIS A 275 -2.61 4.73 13.19
CA HIS A 275 -1.91 3.50 13.55
C HIS A 275 -0.46 3.62 13.11
N VAL A 276 0.48 3.08 13.90
CA VAL A 276 1.89 3.42 13.70
C VAL A 276 2.69 2.20 13.31
N MET A 277 3.34 2.32 12.16
CA MET A 277 4.27 1.32 11.65
C MET A 277 5.60 1.96 11.29
N MET A 278 6.64 1.13 11.17
CA MET A 278 7.97 1.52 10.72
C MET A 278 8.52 0.50 9.73
N SER A 279 9.02 1.00 8.59
CA SER A 279 9.80 0.24 7.62
C SER A 279 11.16 0.90 7.36
N GLN A 280 12.07 0.18 6.70
CA GLN A 280 13.35 0.72 6.25
C GLN A 280 13.54 0.44 4.77
N ASN A 281 13.96 1.44 3.99
CA ASN A 281 14.25 1.26 2.57
C ASN A 281 15.72 0.89 2.32
N GLY A 282 16.08 0.66 1.05
CA GLY A 282 17.43 0.28 0.64
C GLY A 282 18.53 1.32 0.88
N LYS A 283 18.13 2.57 1.13
CA LYS A 283 19.04 3.67 1.47
C LYS A 283 19.31 3.76 2.98
N GLY A 284 18.66 2.88 3.77
CA GLY A 284 18.78 2.88 5.22
C GLY A 284 17.89 3.92 5.91
N GLU A 285 16.98 4.58 5.20
CA GLU A 285 16.05 5.55 5.74
C GLU A 285 14.84 4.84 6.37
N LEU A 286 14.37 5.32 7.52
CA LEU A 286 13.16 4.79 8.16
C LEU A 286 11.95 5.56 7.66
N ILE A 287 10.91 4.84 7.28
CA ILE A 287 9.61 5.37 6.89
C ILE A 287 8.66 5.16 8.06
N LEU A 288 8.05 6.24 8.53
CA LEU A 288 7.26 6.32 9.75
C LEU A 288 5.86 6.85 9.43
N GLY A 289 4.83 6.33 10.04
CA GLY A 289 3.45 6.80 9.87
C GLY A 289 2.45 5.82 10.48
N ASP A 290 1.19 6.02 10.26
CA ASP A 290 0.50 7.09 9.54
C ASP A 290 -0.82 7.49 10.23
N SER A 291 -1.50 8.47 9.65
CA SER A 291 -2.85 8.91 10.02
C SER A 291 -3.83 8.67 8.86
N HIS A 292 -5.16 8.76 9.13
CA HIS A 292 -6.19 8.58 8.11
C HIS A 292 -7.31 9.61 8.29
N GLU A 293 -7.29 10.64 7.45
CA GLU A 293 -8.32 11.67 7.38
C GLU A 293 -9.24 11.37 6.19
N TYR A 294 -10.56 11.24 6.43
CA TYR A 294 -11.56 10.94 5.41
C TYR A 294 -12.28 12.23 5.01
N ALA A 295 -12.23 12.61 3.74
CA ALA A 295 -12.95 13.77 3.21
C ALA A 295 -13.12 13.67 1.69
N THR A 296 -14.00 14.50 1.12
CA THR A 296 -14.12 14.69 -0.33
C THR A 296 -13.03 15.63 -0.87
N ALA A 297 -12.60 16.59 -0.05
CA ALA A 297 -11.46 17.48 -0.30
C ALA A 297 -10.64 17.60 0.97
N HIS A 298 -9.33 17.60 0.85
CA HIS A 298 -8.40 17.68 1.96
C HIS A 298 -7.67 19.02 1.99
N ASP A 299 -7.44 19.51 3.22
CA ASP A 299 -6.50 20.58 3.45
C ASP A 299 -5.10 20.16 2.96
N PRO A 300 -4.40 20.98 2.13
CA PRO A 300 -3.09 20.63 1.62
C PRO A 300 -1.97 20.70 2.66
N PHE A 301 -2.25 21.25 3.85
CA PHE A 301 -1.24 21.40 4.89
C PHE A 301 -1.07 20.13 5.73
N ILE A 302 0.16 19.95 6.23
CA ILE A 302 0.52 18.91 7.19
C ILE A 302 0.31 19.45 8.61
N ARG A 303 -0.31 18.67 9.47
CA ARG A 303 -0.54 18.98 10.88
C ARG A 303 0.57 18.39 11.73
N GLU A 304 1.31 19.25 12.43
CA GLU A 304 2.41 18.80 13.31
C GLU A 304 1.93 18.08 14.58
N ASP A 305 0.73 18.38 15.08
CA ASP A 305 0.15 17.63 16.20
C ASP A 305 -0.08 16.15 15.86
N ILE A 306 -0.57 15.85 14.64
CA ILE A 306 -0.70 14.46 14.15
C ILE A 306 0.67 13.80 14.03
N ASN A 307 1.66 14.47 13.45
CA ASN A 307 3.03 13.96 13.38
C ASN A 307 3.60 13.67 14.77
N GLN A 308 3.32 14.53 15.75
CA GLN A 308 3.79 14.34 17.12
C GLN A 308 3.14 13.13 17.78
N TYR A 309 1.81 12.92 17.62
CA TYR A 309 1.14 11.71 18.11
C TYR A 309 1.73 10.43 17.53
N ILE A 310 2.04 10.42 16.22
CA ILE A 310 2.70 9.29 15.56
C ILE A 310 4.08 9.03 16.18
N LEU A 311 4.89 10.07 16.34
CA LEU A 311 6.25 9.94 16.89
C LEU A 311 6.25 9.52 18.36
N ASP A 312 5.38 10.11 19.19
CA ASP A 312 5.27 9.77 20.61
C ASP A 312 4.90 8.29 20.79
N TYR A 313 3.93 7.78 19.99
CA TYR A 313 3.59 6.38 20.03
C TYR A 313 4.73 5.49 19.49
N LEU A 314 5.36 5.86 18.37
CA LEU A 314 6.51 5.15 17.81
C LEU A 314 7.63 4.98 18.84
N TYR A 315 7.98 6.05 19.53
CA TYR A 315 9.01 6.02 20.57
C TYR A 315 8.66 5.13 21.76
N GLY A 316 7.42 4.71 21.91
CA GLY A 316 7.01 3.71 22.89
C GLY A 316 7.56 2.31 22.58
N PHE A 317 7.63 1.92 21.31
CA PHE A 317 7.97 0.56 20.89
C PHE A 317 9.23 0.44 20.03
N ALA A 318 9.63 1.50 19.33
CA ALA A 318 10.77 1.48 18.41
C ALA A 318 11.97 2.27 18.93
N LYS A 319 13.16 1.87 18.49
CA LYS A 319 14.42 2.60 18.67
C LYS A 319 15.24 2.53 17.38
N ALA A 320 16.02 3.56 17.15
CA ALA A 320 16.97 3.64 16.03
C ALA A 320 18.18 4.44 16.45
N PRO A 321 19.34 4.31 15.78
CA PRO A 321 20.51 5.17 16.00
C PRO A 321 20.22 6.65 15.77
N ASP A 322 19.34 6.97 14.77
CA ASP A 322 19.02 8.36 14.43
C ASP A 322 17.56 8.50 13.97
N PHE A 323 16.77 9.29 14.68
CA PHE A 323 15.39 9.64 14.31
C PHE A 323 15.23 11.04 13.70
N ARG A 324 16.34 11.70 13.35
CA ARG A 324 16.25 13.01 12.68
C ARG A 324 15.49 12.87 11.38
N LEU A 325 14.43 13.66 11.23
CA LEU A 325 13.56 13.62 10.06
C LEU A 325 14.20 14.37 8.89
N ALA A 326 14.23 13.73 7.73
CA ALA A 326 14.62 14.33 6.45
C ALA A 326 13.43 14.95 5.73
N GLU A 327 12.27 14.31 5.79
CA GLU A 327 11.06 14.74 5.06
C GLU A 327 9.78 14.42 5.83
N ARG A 328 8.77 15.25 5.58
CA ARG A 328 7.36 15.01 5.88
C ARG A 328 6.55 15.19 4.60
N TRP A 329 5.54 14.36 4.40
CA TRP A 329 4.62 14.49 3.27
C TRP A 329 3.23 13.97 3.64
N TYR A 330 2.26 14.26 2.79
CA TYR A 330 0.99 13.57 2.82
C TYR A 330 0.78 12.76 1.54
N GLY A 331 0.04 11.68 1.65
CA GLY A 331 -0.49 10.90 0.53
C GLY A 331 -2.01 11.01 0.48
N VAL A 332 -2.58 10.82 -0.70
CA VAL A 332 -4.03 10.68 -0.85
C VAL A 332 -4.30 9.46 -1.70
N TYR A 333 -5.18 8.58 -1.22
CA TYR A 333 -5.62 7.41 -1.96
C TYR A 333 -7.14 7.28 -1.95
N ALA A 334 -7.67 6.51 -2.92
CA ALA A 334 -9.09 6.19 -3.01
C ALA A 334 -9.44 5.00 -2.12
N LYS A 335 -10.59 5.03 -1.45
CA LYS A 335 -11.14 3.94 -0.64
C LYS A 335 -12.63 3.79 -0.88
N LEU A 336 -13.08 2.57 -1.13
CA LEU A 336 -14.50 2.21 -1.07
C LEU A 336 -14.74 1.50 0.27
N PRO A 337 -15.52 2.11 1.19
CA PRO A 337 -15.79 1.49 2.49
C PRO A 337 -16.44 0.11 2.35
N GLY A 338 -15.93 -0.88 3.09
CA GLY A 338 -16.44 -2.26 3.06
C GLY A 338 -15.99 -3.11 1.86
N HIS A 339 -15.16 -2.56 0.96
CA HIS A 339 -14.65 -3.26 -0.21
C HIS A 339 -13.13 -3.21 -0.28
N THR A 340 -12.53 -4.19 -0.96
CA THR A 340 -11.07 -4.25 -1.21
C THR A 340 -10.65 -3.39 -2.40
N GLU A 341 -11.54 -3.19 -3.37
CA GLU A 341 -11.35 -2.37 -4.58
C GLU A 341 -12.66 -1.81 -5.11
N TYR A 342 -12.55 -0.87 -6.03
CA TYR A 342 -13.64 -0.41 -6.90
C TYR A 342 -13.32 -0.76 -8.35
N VAL A 343 -14.22 -1.53 -8.96
CA VAL A 343 -14.17 -1.86 -10.39
C VAL A 343 -15.51 -1.50 -11.00
N SER A 344 -15.49 -0.72 -12.09
CA SER A 344 -16.71 -0.40 -12.86
C SER A 344 -16.41 -0.37 -14.36
N GLN A 345 -17.45 -0.47 -15.16
CA GLN A 345 -17.37 -0.45 -16.62
C GLN A 345 -18.32 0.63 -17.17
N PRO A 346 -17.88 1.90 -17.21
CA PRO A 346 -18.72 3.01 -17.66
C PRO A 346 -19.03 2.95 -19.15
N LEU A 347 -18.18 2.33 -19.95
CA LEU A 347 -18.36 2.10 -21.39
C LEU A 347 -18.01 0.65 -21.74
N PRO A 348 -18.50 0.07 -22.85
CA PRO A 348 -18.29 -1.33 -23.21
C PRO A 348 -16.84 -1.83 -23.14
N ASN A 349 -15.89 -0.99 -23.59
CA ASN A 349 -14.47 -1.35 -23.66
C ASN A 349 -13.61 -0.58 -22.64
N VAL A 350 -14.22 0.15 -21.70
CA VAL A 350 -13.52 0.95 -20.70
C VAL A 350 -13.85 0.49 -19.30
N ARG A 351 -12.83 0.15 -18.53
CA ARG A 351 -12.94 -0.20 -17.10
C ARG A 351 -12.22 0.79 -16.23
N ILE A 352 -12.80 1.10 -15.09
CA ILE A 352 -12.17 1.88 -14.01
C ILE A 352 -11.73 0.91 -12.93
N VAL A 353 -10.49 1.05 -12.46
CA VAL A 353 -9.94 0.27 -11.34
C VAL A 353 -9.23 1.20 -10.37
N THR A 354 -9.76 1.29 -9.16
CA THR A 354 -9.21 2.10 -8.07
C THR A 354 -9.73 1.62 -6.71
N GLY A 355 -9.57 2.41 -5.66
CA GLY A 355 -10.20 2.15 -4.37
C GLY A 355 -9.57 1.01 -3.56
N LEU A 356 -8.32 0.62 -3.86
CA LEU A 356 -7.61 -0.44 -3.12
C LEU A 356 -7.24 -0.04 -1.70
N SER A 357 -7.76 1.08 -1.23
CA SER A 357 -7.45 1.61 0.10
C SER A 357 -5.94 1.78 0.32
N GLY A 358 -5.43 1.56 1.53
CA GLY A 358 -3.99 1.48 1.82
C GLY A 358 -3.29 0.22 1.31
N ALA A 359 -4.01 -0.72 0.68
CA ALA A 359 -3.50 -2.03 0.27
C ALA A 359 -3.03 -2.11 -1.20
N GLY A 360 -2.85 -0.99 -1.89
CA GLY A 360 -2.46 -0.96 -3.30
C GLY A 360 -1.17 -1.75 -3.58
N MET A 361 -0.12 -1.59 -2.78
CA MET A 361 1.13 -2.35 -2.92
C MET A 361 0.91 -3.85 -2.70
N THR A 362 0.01 -4.21 -1.79
CA THR A 362 -0.27 -5.59 -1.41
C THR A 362 -1.13 -6.34 -2.43
N LEU A 363 -2.10 -5.67 -3.06
CA LEU A 363 -3.15 -6.36 -3.83
C LEU A 363 -3.02 -6.19 -5.35
N SER A 364 -2.36 -5.13 -5.84
CA SER A 364 -2.47 -4.73 -7.25
C SER A 364 -2.03 -5.80 -8.25
N PHE A 365 -0.91 -6.51 -8.02
CA PHE A 365 -0.47 -7.53 -8.97
C PHE A 365 -1.47 -8.70 -9.09
N GLY A 366 -1.97 -9.19 -7.95
CA GLY A 366 -2.98 -10.26 -7.97
C GLY A 366 -4.29 -9.79 -8.59
N LEU A 367 -4.74 -8.57 -8.26
CA LEU A 367 -5.96 -7.99 -8.85
C LEU A 367 -5.82 -7.79 -10.35
N GLY A 368 -4.67 -7.30 -10.83
CA GLY A 368 -4.43 -7.12 -12.27
C GLY A 368 -4.56 -8.43 -13.06
N GLU A 369 -4.00 -9.51 -12.54
CA GLU A 369 -4.16 -10.84 -13.15
C GLU A 369 -5.62 -11.31 -13.16
N GLU A 370 -6.31 -11.24 -12.01
CA GLU A 370 -7.73 -11.62 -11.89
C GLU A 370 -8.64 -10.86 -12.88
N LEU A 371 -8.44 -9.54 -13.00
CA LEU A 371 -9.28 -8.73 -13.88
C LEU A 371 -9.03 -9.00 -15.36
N VAL A 372 -7.79 -9.27 -15.74
CA VAL A 372 -7.43 -9.59 -17.13
C VAL A 372 -7.80 -11.03 -17.49
N GLU A 373 -7.77 -11.96 -16.53
CA GLU A 373 -8.24 -13.34 -16.74
C GLU A 373 -9.76 -13.45 -16.88
N ALA A 374 -10.51 -12.52 -16.27
CA ALA A 374 -11.97 -12.49 -16.32
C ALA A 374 -12.55 -11.89 -17.62
N LEU A 375 -11.70 -11.51 -18.58
CA LEU A 375 -12.09 -10.96 -19.89
C LEU A 375 -12.35 -12.06 -20.91
#